data_ab655726a52a10227cbf91717bf2feed
#
_entry.id   ab655726a52a10227cbf91717bf2feed
#
_cell.length_a   1.000
_cell.length_b   1.000
_cell.length_c   1.000
_cell.angle_alpha   90.00
_cell.angle_beta   90.00
_cell.angle_gamma   90.00
#
_symmetry.space_group_name_H-M   'P 1'
#
loop_
_entity.id
_entity.type
_entity.pdbx_description
1 polymer ?
#
loop_
_entity_poly.entity_id
_entity_poly.type
_entity_poly.pdbx_seq_one_letter_code
_entity_poly.pdbx_strand_id
1 'polypeptide(L)'
;PRPHHPRTPEDTMTVSPRPAQDRTVTEQDLDTLSRQLGRPVRDVVEIGARCVCGNPLVATTAPRLSNGIPFPTTFYLTHPVLTAAVSRVEADGEMARMNDRLAQDPALAAAHRAAHEAYIAERDRVGAEAGTGPVPEIAGVSAGGMPERVKCLHALVGHALAAGPGVNPLGDEAIALVAPWWTPEVCACEGAWDEAAAVPTKDLSRHVRHLERVAALKEVTVAGVDCGTNSIRLLISRPAGTDETTGAVADPTAPLADVVREMRVVRLGEGVDATGAFSDAALERTFAAVDEYARLVQRHHAGRVRFVATSASRDVSNRAAFVDGVRERLGVEPEVVSGAEEAALSFAGAVSAVETADLGPEDLVLVVDLGGGSTELVVGTPAGEVVGAVSLDMGCVRFTERHLRSDPPTSDEVAAARADARRLLDDAAARLPLERVARVVGVAGSVTTVTAEALGLSTYEPEAIHGARLPIAEFRAAAEGLVAATRAERSERGFMHPGRVDVIGAGALLWSTVLERVAETAGVTEAWASEHDILDGIVLSLRS
;
A
#
# COMPACT_ATOMS: atom_id res chain seq x y z
N PRO A 1 32.26 64.10 -6.30
CA PRO A 1 31.96 63.55 -7.58
C PRO A 1 33.25 63.38 -8.36
N ARG A 2 33.74 62.13 -8.54
CA ARG A 2 34.81 61.80 -9.50
C ARG A 2 34.18 61.00 -10.60
N PRO A 3 34.57 61.17 -11.89
CA PRO A 3 33.91 60.57 -13.03
C PRO A 3 34.30 59.09 -13.13
N HIS A 4 33.30 58.25 -13.39
CA HIS A 4 33.48 56.86 -13.81
C HIS A 4 34.07 56.81 -15.24
N HIS A 5 35.23 56.16 -15.39
CA HIS A 5 35.72 55.68 -16.68
C HIS A 5 35.14 54.31 -16.95
N PRO A 6 34.62 54.01 -18.17
CA PRO A 6 34.21 52.68 -18.56
C PRO A 6 35.47 51.83 -18.84
N ARG A 7 35.56 50.65 -18.20
CA ARG A 7 36.57 49.64 -18.53
C ARG A 7 36.21 48.94 -19.84
N THR A 8 37.18 48.81 -20.70
CA THR A 8 37.11 48.06 -21.99
C THR A 8 37.07 46.54 -21.76
N PRO A 9 36.45 45.74 -22.65
CA PRO A 9 36.24 44.29 -22.46
C PRO A 9 37.41 43.43 -22.96
N GLU A 10 38.61 43.60 -22.40
CA GLU A 10 39.81 42.81 -22.78
C GLU A 10 40.66 42.32 -21.59
N ASP A 11 40.15 42.29 -20.38
CA ASP A 11 40.79 41.57 -19.28
C ASP A 11 40.16 40.20 -19.08
N THR A 12 40.51 39.25 -19.95
CA THR A 12 40.35 37.83 -19.71
C THR A 12 41.26 37.43 -18.54
N MET A 13 40.76 37.51 -17.31
CA MET A 13 41.42 36.94 -16.17
C MET A 13 41.53 35.42 -16.40
N THR A 14 42.73 34.95 -16.69
CA THR A 14 43.09 33.54 -16.57
C THR A 14 42.99 33.15 -15.13
N VAL A 15 41.83 32.55 -14.75
CA VAL A 15 41.62 31.98 -13.42
C VAL A 15 42.51 30.73 -13.34
N SER A 16 43.61 30.82 -12.58
CA SER A 16 44.40 29.65 -12.24
C SER A 16 43.49 28.63 -11.52
N PRO A 17 43.56 27.32 -11.90
CA PRO A 17 42.79 26.32 -11.22
C PRO A 17 43.16 26.32 -9.72
N ARG A 18 42.17 26.40 -8.84
CA ARG A 18 42.39 26.19 -7.41
C ARG A 18 43.09 24.85 -7.21
N PRO A 19 44.06 24.73 -6.30
CA PRO A 19 44.64 23.44 -5.93
C PRO A 19 43.48 22.52 -5.49
N ALA A 20 43.57 21.24 -5.84
CA ALA A 20 42.60 20.23 -5.42
C ALA A 20 42.41 20.32 -3.92
N GLN A 21 41.23 20.75 -3.47
CA GLN A 21 40.90 20.86 -2.06
C GLN A 21 40.85 19.45 -1.46
N ASP A 22 41.37 19.29 -0.25
CA ASP A 22 41.18 18.07 0.52
C ASP A 22 39.71 17.93 0.88
N ARG A 23 39.06 16.94 0.29
CA ARG A 23 37.64 16.64 0.50
C ARG A 23 37.38 15.69 1.66
N THR A 24 38.44 15.17 2.28
CA THR A 24 38.35 14.22 3.40
C THR A 24 37.56 14.82 4.56
N VAL A 25 36.67 14.05 5.14
CA VAL A 25 35.90 14.44 6.33
C VAL A 25 36.63 13.98 7.58
N THR A 26 36.88 14.87 8.51
CA THR A 26 37.41 14.58 9.84
C THR A 26 36.33 14.71 10.91
N GLU A 27 36.56 14.16 12.11
CA GLU A 27 35.64 14.38 13.24
C GLU A 27 35.51 15.86 13.58
N GLN A 28 36.61 16.61 13.48
CA GLN A 28 36.61 18.06 13.70
C GLN A 28 35.75 18.80 12.68
N ASP A 29 35.71 18.33 11.43
CA ASP A 29 34.80 18.89 10.40
C ASP A 29 33.33 18.66 10.77
N LEU A 30 32.99 17.45 11.23
CA LEU A 30 31.61 17.13 11.64
C LEU A 30 31.16 17.97 12.83
N ASP A 31 32.04 18.20 13.80
CA ASP A 31 31.82 19.08 14.94
C ASP A 31 31.62 20.53 14.50
N THR A 32 32.50 21.03 13.63
CA THR A 32 32.41 22.39 13.08
C THR A 32 31.12 22.59 12.29
N LEU A 33 30.79 21.66 11.38
CA LEU A 33 29.55 21.70 10.62
C LEU A 33 28.31 21.70 11.54
N SER A 34 28.35 20.90 12.61
CA SER A 34 27.23 20.84 13.56
C SER A 34 27.06 22.16 14.32
N ARG A 35 28.15 22.82 14.70
CA ARG A 35 28.12 24.16 15.32
C ARG A 35 27.66 25.23 14.35
N GLN A 36 28.19 25.25 13.11
CA GLN A 36 27.74 26.17 12.04
C GLN A 36 26.24 26.09 11.80
N LEU A 37 25.66 24.87 11.81
CA LEU A 37 24.25 24.62 11.56
C LEU A 37 23.35 24.73 12.80
N GLY A 38 23.94 24.80 14.01
CA GLY A 38 23.20 24.74 15.27
C GLY A 38 22.43 23.42 15.49
N ARG A 39 22.79 22.37 14.77
CA ARG A 39 22.17 21.04 14.83
C ARG A 39 23.16 19.98 14.37
N PRO A 40 23.00 18.68 14.78
CA PRO A 40 23.86 17.62 14.30
C PRO A 40 23.83 17.53 12.77
N VAL A 41 25.01 17.46 12.17
CA VAL A 41 25.15 17.15 10.74
C VAL A 41 25.01 15.64 10.53
N ARG A 42 24.52 15.22 9.36
CA ARG A 42 24.31 13.82 9.02
C ARG A 42 24.74 13.51 7.61
N ASP A 43 25.14 12.24 7.42
CA ASP A 43 25.31 11.65 6.09
C ASP A 43 26.26 12.47 5.21
N VAL A 44 27.27 13.12 5.83
CA VAL A 44 28.33 13.86 5.15
C VAL A 44 29.32 12.84 4.59
N VAL A 45 29.52 12.88 3.28
CA VAL A 45 30.43 11.99 2.55
C VAL A 45 31.79 12.64 2.36
N GLU A 46 31.80 13.94 2.03
CA GLU A 46 33.00 14.73 1.81
C GLU A 46 32.77 16.23 2.12
N ILE A 47 33.85 16.98 2.20
CA ILE A 47 33.78 18.46 2.27
C ILE A 47 33.87 19.02 0.86
N GLY A 48 32.77 19.57 0.35
CA GLY A 48 32.68 20.10 -1.01
C GLY A 48 33.53 21.35 -1.23
N ALA A 49 33.66 22.21 -0.19
CA ALA A 49 34.54 23.37 -0.23
C ALA A 49 34.99 23.76 1.18
N ARG A 50 36.21 24.32 1.28
CA ARG A 50 36.82 24.82 2.51
C ARG A 50 37.17 26.29 2.42
N CYS A 51 37.10 26.98 3.54
CA CYS A 51 37.67 28.32 3.75
C CYS A 51 39.20 28.25 3.66
N VAL A 52 39.87 29.36 3.44
CA VAL A 52 41.35 29.48 3.46
C VAL A 52 41.97 29.07 4.77
N CYS A 53 41.24 29.08 5.87
CA CYS A 53 41.70 28.57 7.19
C CYS A 53 41.49 27.05 7.36
N GLY A 54 40.89 26.36 6.39
CA GLY A 54 40.63 24.91 6.42
C GLY A 54 39.23 24.52 6.89
N ASN A 55 38.48 25.41 7.52
CA ASN A 55 37.13 25.13 7.99
C ASN A 55 36.14 24.85 6.83
N PRO A 56 35.16 23.95 6.99
CA PRO A 56 34.19 23.63 5.94
C PRO A 56 33.28 24.81 5.62
N LEU A 57 33.02 25.00 4.31
CA LEU A 57 32.04 25.94 3.75
C LEU A 57 30.83 25.20 3.20
N VAL A 58 31.07 24.02 2.58
CA VAL A 58 30.06 23.19 1.94
C VAL A 58 30.22 21.76 2.40
N ALA A 59 29.17 21.19 2.95
CA ALA A 59 29.08 19.76 3.22
C ALA A 59 28.49 19.04 2.02
N THR A 60 29.13 17.97 1.55
CA THR A 60 28.55 17.11 0.50
C THR A 60 27.88 15.91 1.17
N THR A 61 26.58 15.74 0.92
CA THR A 61 25.75 14.75 1.60
C THR A 61 25.31 13.64 0.67
N ALA A 62 25.13 12.43 1.24
CA ALA A 62 24.63 11.29 0.51
C ALA A 62 23.22 11.55 -0.09
N PRO A 63 22.95 11.08 -1.32
CA PRO A 63 21.64 11.28 -1.96
C PRO A 63 20.52 10.47 -1.32
N ARG A 64 20.83 9.50 -0.50
CA ARG A 64 19.90 8.81 0.41
C ARG A 64 20.47 8.88 1.82
N LEU A 65 19.70 9.46 2.72
CA LEU A 65 20.11 9.59 4.12
C LEU A 65 20.07 8.22 4.83
N SER A 66 20.81 8.08 5.93
CA SER A 66 20.86 6.87 6.75
C SER A 66 19.48 6.38 7.24
N ASN A 67 18.50 7.27 7.30
CA ASN A 67 17.11 6.95 7.64
C ASN A 67 16.25 6.54 6.42
N GLY A 68 16.86 6.31 5.25
CA GLY A 68 16.19 5.88 4.03
C GLY A 68 15.53 6.98 3.20
N ILE A 69 15.53 8.25 3.65
CA ILE A 69 14.88 9.35 2.95
C ILE A 69 15.74 9.80 1.76
N PRO A 70 15.18 9.88 0.52
CA PRO A 70 15.84 10.49 -0.62
C PRO A 70 16.13 11.98 -0.35
N PHE A 71 17.34 12.43 -0.65
CA PHE A 71 17.79 13.79 -0.36
C PHE A 71 18.47 14.42 -1.59
N PRO A 72 17.79 15.31 -2.32
CA PRO A 72 18.32 15.87 -3.57
C PRO A 72 19.39 16.93 -3.37
N THR A 73 19.54 17.49 -2.15
CA THR A 73 20.53 18.53 -1.87
C THR A 73 21.88 17.91 -1.53
N THR A 74 22.72 17.72 -2.54
CA THR A 74 24.05 17.14 -2.37
C THR A 74 25.04 18.14 -1.77
N PHE A 75 25.06 19.40 -2.25
CA PHE A 75 25.97 20.45 -1.79
C PHE A 75 25.27 21.39 -0.82
N TYR A 76 25.52 21.22 0.47
CA TYR A 76 24.86 21.97 1.52
C TYR A 76 25.77 23.09 2.04
N LEU A 77 25.40 24.35 1.76
CA LEU A 77 26.12 25.52 2.23
C LEU A 77 25.90 25.67 3.76
N THR A 78 26.99 25.70 4.52
CA THR A 78 26.94 25.63 6.00
C THR A 78 27.47 26.88 6.70
N HIS A 79 28.42 27.60 6.09
CA HIS A 79 29.12 28.72 6.73
C HIS A 79 28.18 29.89 7.04
N PRO A 80 27.99 30.29 8.32
CA PRO A 80 26.95 31.26 8.72
C PRO A 80 27.05 32.63 8.04
N VAL A 81 28.25 33.17 7.91
CA VAL A 81 28.46 34.49 7.27
C VAL A 81 28.09 34.42 5.78
N LEU A 82 28.56 33.37 5.08
CA LEU A 82 28.25 33.21 3.67
C LEU A 82 26.74 32.91 3.45
N THR A 83 26.15 32.09 4.28
CA THR A 83 24.70 31.80 4.22
C THR A 83 23.88 33.06 4.44
N ALA A 84 24.26 33.92 5.42
CA ALA A 84 23.59 35.20 5.65
C ALA A 84 23.77 36.17 4.47
N ALA A 85 24.97 36.19 3.85
CA ALA A 85 25.22 37.03 2.67
C ALA A 85 24.37 36.59 1.47
N VAL A 86 24.28 35.28 1.20
CA VAL A 86 23.42 34.73 0.14
C VAL A 86 21.94 35.05 0.40
N SER A 87 21.48 34.92 1.65
CA SER A 87 20.10 35.30 2.03
C SER A 87 19.77 36.76 1.73
N ARG A 88 20.73 37.69 1.90
CA ARG A 88 20.53 39.09 1.54
C ARG A 88 20.34 39.27 0.04
N VAL A 89 21.17 38.62 -0.77
CA VAL A 89 21.06 38.65 -2.24
C VAL A 89 19.72 38.08 -2.71
N GLU A 90 19.25 36.98 -2.08
CA GLU A 90 17.91 36.45 -2.33
C GLU A 90 16.79 37.44 -1.99
N ALA A 91 16.90 38.10 -0.84
CA ALA A 91 15.92 39.11 -0.38
C ALA A 91 15.87 40.36 -1.28
N ASP A 92 16.99 40.71 -1.92
CA ASP A 92 17.09 41.83 -2.89
C ASP A 92 16.47 41.48 -4.26
N GLY A 93 15.87 40.30 -4.42
CA GLY A 93 15.13 39.88 -5.61
C GLY A 93 15.98 39.35 -6.76
N GLU A 94 17.25 38.97 -6.51
CA GLU A 94 18.17 38.52 -7.57
C GLU A 94 17.69 37.27 -8.27
N MET A 95 17.04 36.35 -7.57
CA MET A 95 16.46 35.15 -8.20
C MET A 95 15.46 35.47 -9.30
N ALA A 96 14.65 36.53 -9.14
CA ALA A 96 13.70 36.96 -10.17
C ALA A 96 14.47 37.49 -11.40
N ARG A 97 15.48 38.37 -11.18
CA ARG A 97 16.33 38.89 -12.28
C ARG A 97 17.06 37.78 -13.05
N MET A 98 17.58 36.79 -12.35
CA MET A 98 18.22 35.61 -12.96
C MET A 98 17.22 34.80 -13.79
N ASN A 99 15.99 34.61 -13.31
CA ASN A 99 14.94 33.89 -14.03
C ASN A 99 14.50 34.64 -15.30
N ASP A 100 14.37 35.96 -15.24
CA ASP A 100 14.05 36.79 -16.41
C ASP A 100 15.14 36.65 -17.48
N ARG A 101 16.41 36.63 -17.09
CA ARG A 101 17.54 36.43 -18.00
C ARG A 101 17.58 35.02 -18.58
N LEU A 102 17.31 33.99 -17.78
CA LEU A 102 17.22 32.60 -18.27
C LEU A 102 16.16 32.44 -19.35
N ALA A 103 15.04 33.17 -19.24
CA ALA A 103 13.97 33.15 -20.24
C ALA A 103 14.35 33.87 -21.55
N GLN A 104 15.30 34.80 -21.49
CA GLN A 104 15.66 35.67 -22.64
C GLN A 104 17.00 35.29 -23.31
N ASP A 105 17.88 34.59 -22.57
CA ASP A 105 19.22 34.22 -23.06
C ASP A 105 19.37 32.70 -23.21
N PRO A 106 19.29 32.19 -24.45
CA PRO A 106 19.44 30.76 -24.71
C PRO A 106 20.83 30.19 -24.35
N ALA A 107 21.90 31.03 -24.40
CA ALA A 107 23.24 30.59 -24.04
C ALA A 107 23.34 30.39 -22.53
N LEU A 108 22.79 31.31 -21.71
CA LEU A 108 22.70 31.20 -20.27
C LEU A 108 21.82 30.00 -19.87
N ALA A 109 20.70 29.79 -20.57
CA ALA A 109 19.84 28.63 -20.32
C ALA A 109 20.55 27.31 -20.62
N ALA A 110 21.35 27.25 -21.71
CA ALA A 110 22.17 26.07 -22.02
C ALA A 110 23.25 25.81 -20.96
N ALA A 111 23.92 26.86 -20.47
CA ALA A 111 24.93 26.77 -19.44
C ALA A 111 24.32 26.34 -18.07
N HIS A 112 23.13 26.83 -17.75
CA HIS A 112 22.38 26.41 -16.54
C HIS A 112 21.95 24.94 -16.61
N ARG A 113 21.60 24.43 -17.80
CA ARG A 113 21.32 23.01 -18.03
C ARG A 113 22.56 22.14 -17.87
N ALA A 114 23.71 22.58 -18.41
CA ALA A 114 24.98 21.89 -18.21
C ALA A 114 25.38 21.83 -16.72
N ALA A 115 25.11 22.88 -15.95
CA ALA A 115 25.31 22.90 -14.50
C ALA A 115 24.42 21.85 -13.79
N HIS A 116 23.17 21.69 -14.26
CA HIS A 116 22.27 20.66 -13.76
C HIS A 116 22.80 19.23 -14.01
N GLU A 117 23.28 18.97 -15.22
CA GLU A 117 23.87 17.68 -15.59
C GLU A 117 25.13 17.38 -14.75
N ALA A 118 26.00 18.37 -14.58
CA ALA A 118 27.17 18.25 -13.73
C ALA A 118 26.80 17.98 -12.25
N TYR A 119 25.76 18.63 -11.74
CA TYR A 119 25.25 18.39 -10.40
C TYR A 119 24.79 16.95 -10.20
N ILE A 120 24.02 16.41 -11.16
CA ILE A 120 23.51 15.03 -11.10
C ILE A 120 24.66 14.03 -11.17
N ALA A 121 25.60 14.21 -12.10
CA ALA A 121 26.76 13.34 -12.25
C ALA A 121 27.58 13.26 -10.95
N GLU A 122 27.81 14.39 -10.31
CA GLU A 122 28.56 14.45 -9.04
C GLU A 122 27.75 13.86 -7.86
N ARG A 123 26.45 14.10 -7.80
CA ARG A 123 25.55 13.45 -6.84
C ARG A 123 25.60 11.92 -6.94
N ASP A 124 25.56 11.41 -8.16
CA ASP A 124 25.56 9.96 -8.40
C ASP A 124 26.93 9.35 -8.05
N ARG A 125 28.05 10.08 -8.30
CA ARG A 125 29.38 9.70 -7.79
C ARG A 125 29.42 9.61 -6.27
N VAL A 126 28.93 10.66 -5.59
CA VAL A 126 28.83 10.72 -4.13
C VAL A 126 27.95 9.59 -3.59
N GLY A 127 26.85 9.25 -4.26
CA GLY A 127 26.00 8.13 -3.92
C GLY A 127 26.70 6.78 -4.03
N ALA A 128 27.50 6.59 -5.08
CA ALA A 128 28.29 5.37 -5.24
C ALA A 128 29.34 5.25 -4.13
N GLU A 129 30.04 6.33 -3.78
CA GLU A 129 31.04 6.38 -2.72
C GLU A 129 30.43 6.14 -1.33
N ALA A 130 29.24 6.67 -1.08
CA ALA A 130 28.47 6.45 0.14
C ALA A 130 27.80 5.04 0.20
N GLY A 131 27.90 4.24 -0.85
CA GLY A 131 27.27 2.92 -0.92
C GLY A 131 25.74 2.95 -1.01
N THR A 132 25.12 4.09 -1.32
CA THR A 132 23.66 4.21 -1.42
C THR A 132 23.11 3.75 -2.77
N GLY A 133 23.97 3.62 -3.78
CA GLY A 133 23.56 3.29 -5.15
C GLY A 133 22.66 4.35 -5.81
N PRO A 134 22.03 4.01 -6.92
CA PRO A 134 21.04 4.86 -7.58
C PRO A 134 19.84 5.15 -6.67
N VAL A 135 19.32 6.38 -6.73
CA VAL A 135 18.13 6.82 -5.96
C VAL A 135 17.04 7.25 -6.96
N PRO A 136 16.18 6.30 -7.41
CA PRO A 136 15.19 6.54 -8.47
C PRO A 136 14.23 7.69 -8.16
N GLU A 137 13.89 7.90 -6.89
CA GLU A 137 12.94 8.92 -6.45
C GLU A 137 13.39 10.35 -6.73
N ILE A 138 14.69 10.55 -6.95
CA ILE A 138 15.29 11.86 -7.29
C ILE A 138 16.03 11.80 -8.63
N ALA A 139 15.77 10.79 -9.46
CA ALA A 139 16.34 10.70 -10.80
C ALA A 139 15.98 11.95 -11.61
N GLY A 140 16.95 12.57 -12.27
CA GLY A 140 16.76 13.80 -13.01
C GLY A 140 16.45 15.05 -12.18
N VAL A 141 16.46 14.98 -10.87
CA VAL A 141 16.20 16.12 -9.95
C VAL A 141 17.50 16.61 -9.36
N SER A 142 17.80 17.91 -9.45
CA SER A 142 18.88 18.59 -8.72
C SER A 142 18.33 19.57 -7.71
N ALA A 143 19.21 20.31 -7.03
CA ALA A 143 18.81 21.38 -6.10
C ALA A 143 18.77 22.75 -6.79
N GLY A 144 18.20 23.76 -6.11
CA GLY A 144 18.23 25.16 -6.54
C GLY A 144 17.23 25.54 -7.64
N GLY A 145 16.46 24.58 -8.15
CA GLY A 145 15.49 24.81 -9.23
C GLY A 145 16.01 24.54 -10.64
N MET A 146 17.29 24.12 -10.80
CA MET A 146 17.85 23.71 -12.09
C MET A 146 17.07 22.53 -12.71
N PRO A 147 16.99 22.39 -14.03
CA PRO A 147 17.61 23.25 -15.05
C PRO A 147 16.74 24.42 -15.52
N GLU A 148 15.49 24.53 -15.06
CA GLU A 148 14.51 25.42 -15.68
C GLU A 148 14.48 26.81 -15.05
N ARG A 149 14.88 26.94 -13.80
CA ARG A 149 14.76 28.19 -13.03
C ARG A 149 15.76 28.27 -11.88
N VAL A 150 15.91 29.47 -11.32
CA VAL A 150 16.59 29.72 -10.04
C VAL A 150 15.54 29.78 -8.92
N LYS A 151 15.63 28.86 -7.97
CA LYS A 151 14.71 28.79 -6.81
C LYS A 151 15.43 29.03 -5.47
N CYS A 152 16.75 28.81 -5.43
CA CYS A 152 17.54 28.96 -4.20
C CYS A 152 19.01 29.22 -4.56
N LEU A 153 19.54 30.38 -4.20
CA LEU A 153 20.95 30.73 -4.45
C LEU A 153 21.89 29.95 -3.54
N HIS A 154 21.49 29.54 -2.35
CA HIS A 154 22.33 28.72 -1.47
C HIS A 154 22.75 27.42 -2.13
N ALA A 155 21.85 26.78 -2.88
CA ALA A 155 22.14 25.54 -3.61
C ALA A 155 23.10 25.79 -4.79
N LEU A 156 22.92 26.91 -5.52
CA LEU A 156 23.78 27.27 -6.64
C LEU A 156 25.20 27.64 -6.17
N VAL A 157 25.32 28.44 -5.09
CA VAL A 157 26.59 28.81 -4.45
C VAL A 157 27.29 27.56 -3.89
N GLY A 158 26.55 26.69 -3.20
CA GLY A 158 27.11 25.43 -2.72
C GLY A 158 27.68 24.56 -3.83
N HIS A 159 26.96 24.43 -4.94
CA HIS A 159 27.45 23.70 -6.12
C HIS A 159 28.67 24.38 -6.78
N ALA A 160 28.60 25.68 -7.01
CA ALA A 160 29.72 26.43 -7.63
C ALA A 160 31.01 26.34 -6.81
N LEU A 161 30.91 26.43 -5.48
CA LEU A 161 32.07 26.28 -4.57
C LEU A 161 32.64 24.87 -4.61
N ALA A 162 31.80 23.83 -4.67
CA ALA A 162 32.22 22.45 -4.68
C ALA A 162 32.77 21.99 -6.04
N ALA A 163 32.14 22.43 -7.14
CA ALA A 163 32.51 22.02 -8.50
C ALA A 163 33.65 22.87 -9.09
N GLY A 164 33.85 24.08 -8.57
CA GLY A 164 34.83 25.01 -9.07
C GLY A 164 34.25 26.01 -10.09
N PRO A 165 35.04 27.07 -10.42
CA PRO A 165 34.61 28.14 -11.31
C PRO A 165 34.23 27.66 -12.71
N GLY A 166 33.17 28.25 -13.28
CA GLY A 166 32.71 27.98 -14.65
C GLY A 166 31.76 26.79 -14.79
N VAL A 167 31.62 25.94 -13.79
CA VAL A 167 30.69 24.80 -13.83
C VAL A 167 29.23 25.24 -13.61
N ASN A 168 29.02 26.21 -12.70
CA ASN A 168 27.69 26.78 -12.45
C ASN A 168 27.74 28.31 -12.56
N PRO A 169 27.54 28.89 -13.76
CA PRO A 169 27.70 30.30 -14.00
C PRO A 169 26.81 31.21 -13.11
N LEU A 170 25.57 30.80 -12.83
CA LEU A 170 24.69 31.56 -11.94
C LEU A 170 25.11 31.43 -10.46
N GLY A 171 25.71 30.30 -10.10
CA GLY A 171 26.35 30.14 -8.79
C GLY A 171 27.59 31.00 -8.64
N ASP A 172 28.44 31.07 -9.67
CA ASP A 172 29.62 31.94 -9.69
C ASP A 172 29.24 33.43 -9.63
N GLU A 173 28.16 33.83 -10.35
CA GLU A 173 27.59 35.15 -10.28
C GLU A 173 27.07 35.47 -8.87
N ALA A 174 26.37 34.54 -8.23
CA ALA A 174 25.91 34.72 -6.86
C ALA A 174 27.09 34.88 -5.87
N ILE A 175 28.19 34.15 -6.08
CA ILE A 175 29.45 34.32 -5.31
C ILE A 175 30.02 35.72 -5.51
N ALA A 176 30.00 36.27 -6.71
CA ALA A 176 30.45 37.63 -6.98
C ALA A 176 29.53 38.68 -6.32
N LEU A 177 28.23 38.46 -6.27
CA LEU A 177 27.26 39.36 -5.64
C LEU A 177 27.37 39.41 -4.11
N VAL A 178 27.87 38.37 -3.46
CA VAL A 178 28.11 38.35 -1.99
C VAL A 178 29.44 38.97 -1.60
N ALA A 179 30.30 39.39 -2.55
CA ALA A 179 31.61 39.96 -2.29
C ALA A 179 31.67 41.12 -1.28
N PRO A 180 30.62 41.97 -1.08
CA PRO A 180 30.61 42.99 -0.02
C PRO A 180 30.65 42.42 1.40
N TRP A 181 30.29 41.16 1.60
CA TRP A 181 30.21 40.53 2.91
C TRP A 181 31.11 39.33 3.08
N TRP A 182 31.44 38.62 1.98
CA TRP A 182 32.25 37.44 1.99
C TRP A 182 32.96 37.23 0.63
N THR A 183 34.23 36.85 0.66
CA THR A 183 34.99 36.43 -0.54
C THR A 183 35.77 35.14 -0.25
N PRO A 184 36.04 34.33 -1.30
CA PRO A 184 36.76 33.08 -1.12
C PRO A 184 38.19 33.19 -0.57
N GLU A 185 38.83 34.35 -0.79
CA GLU A 185 40.23 34.61 -0.46
C GLU A 185 40.42 35.10 1.01
N VAL A 186 39.35 35.48 1.69
CA VAL A 186 39.40 36.02 3.04
C VAL A 186 38.67 35.14 4.03
N CYS A 187 39.34 34.76 5.13
CA CYS A 187 38.70 34.01 6.20
C CYS A 187 37.65 34.83 6.93
N ALA A 188 36.43 34.31 7.01
CA ALA A 188 35.31 34.90 7.74
C ALA A 188 34.81 33.98 8.88
N CYS A 189 35.67 33.06 9.36
CA CYS A 189 35.27 32.08 10.35
C CYS A 189 35.33 32.61 11.79
N GLU A 190 36.20 33.58 12.07
CA GLU A 190 36.35 34.12 13.41
C GLU A 190 35.06 34.75 13.91
N GLY A 191 34.52 34.27 15.03
CA GLY A 191 33.25 34.72 15.59
C GLY A 191 32.00 34.40 14.80
N ALA A 192 32.11 33.61 13.71
CA ALA A 192 30.96 33.22 12.88
C ALA A 192 30.05 32.19 13.58
N TRP A 193 30.59 31.42 14.52
CA TRP A 193 29.86 30.52 15.43
C TRP A 193 30.61 30.47 16.77
N ASP A 194 29.95 29.95 17.81
CA ASP A 194 30.59 29.74 19.11
C ASP A 194 31.37 28.42 19.11
N GLU A 195 32.70 28.53 19.01
CA GLU A 195 33.59 27.36 19.02
C GLU A 195 33.66 26.68 20.39
N ALA A 196 33.33 27.39 21.47
CA ALA A 196 33.31 26.87 22.84
C ALA A 196 31.99 26.19 23.19
N ALA A 197 30.95 26.39 22.38
CA ALA A 197 29.67 25.75 22.57
C ALA A 197 29.79 24.23 22.47
N ALA A 198 29.01 23.52 23.29
CA ALA A 198 28.88 22.07 23.15
C ALA A 198 28.41 21.72 21.73
N VAL A 199 28.98 20.66 21.16
CA VAL A 199 28.51 20.16 19.85
C VAL A 199 27.03 19.79 19.98
N PRO A 200 26.15 20.32 19.13
CA PRO A 200 24.74 19.99 19.21
C PRO A 200 24.52 18.49 19.07
N THR A 201 23.82 17.89 20.01
CA THR A 201 23.40 16.50 19.94
C THR A 201 21.95 16.43 19.52
N LYS A 202 21.63 15.47 18.65
CA LYS A 202 20.23 15.25 18.25
C LYS A 202 19.52 14.45 19.34
N ASP A 203 18.39 14.95 19.82
CA ASP A 203 17.44 14.09 20.51
C ASP A 203 16.85 13.07 19.50
N LEU A 204 17.42 11.88 19.48
CA LEU A 204 16.97 10.77 18.64
C LEU A 204 15.80 10.00 19.25
N SER A 205 15.39 10.33 20.47
CA SER A 205 14.38 9.57 21.20
C SER A 205 13.05 9.46 20.44
N ARG A 206 12.64 10.54 19.77
CA ARG A 206 11.43 10.52 18.93
C ARG A 206 11.60 9.64 17.68
N HIS A 207 12.77 9.65 17.07
CA HIS A 207 13.08 8.83 15.89
C HIS A 207 13.22 7.36 16.26
N VAL A 208 13.90 7.07 17.36
CA VAL A 208 14.02 5.71 17.91
C VAL A 208 12.62 5.15 18.23
N ARG A 209 11.80 5.88 18.98
CA ARG A 209 10.41 5.47 19.25
C ARG A 209 9.59 5.24 17.98
N HIS A 210 9.79 6.06 16.94
CA HIS A 210 9.12 5.83 15.66
C HIS A 210 9.56 4.52 14.99
N LEU A 211 10.87 4.23 14.96
CA LEU A 211 11.39 2.98 14.39
C LEU A 211 10.95 1.76 15.20
N GLU A 212 10.97 1.86 16.53
CA GLU A 212 10.49 0.81 17.43
C GLU A 212 9.00 0.53 17.20
N ARG A 213 8.19 1.57 17.09
CA ARG A 213 6.77 1.44 16.74
C ARG A 213 6.55 0.75 15.40
N VAL A 214 7.26 1.18 14.36
CA VAL A 214 7.13 0.57 13.01
C VAL A 214 7.56 -0.89 13.04
N ALA A 215 8.65 -1.21 13.76
CA ALA A 215 9.12 -2.58 13.91
C ALA A 215 8.09 -3.45 14.64
N ALA A 216 7.55 -2.96 15.76
CA ALA A 216 6.52 -3.65 16.53
C ALA A 216 5.23 -3.87 15.70
N LEU A 217 4.77 -2.85 14.97
CA LEU A 217 3.60 -3.00 14.08
C LEU A 217 3.85 -4.02 12.96
N LYS A 218 5.05 -4.03 12.35
CA LYS A 218 5.41 -5.01 11.32
C LYS A 218 5.39 -6.45 11.82
N GLU A 219 5.76 -6.67 13.07
CA GLU A 219 5.77 -7.99 13.67
C GLU A 219 4.36 -8.58 13.78
N VAL A 220 3.36 -7.77 14.11
CA VAL A 220 2.01 -8.20 14.45
C VAL A 220 0.96 -7.95 13.37
N THR A 221 1.23 -7.05 12.42
CA THR A 221 0.29 -6.74 11.34
C THR A 221 0.49 -7.69 10.16
N VAL A 222 -0.59 -8.30 9.72
CA VAL A 222 -0.62 -9.25 8.61
C VAL A 222 -1.54 -8.74 7.51
N ALA A 223 -1.26 -9.12 6.26
CA ALA A 223 -2.09 -8.79 5.12
C ALA A 223 -2.37 -10.02 4.25
N GLY A 224 -3.63 -10.25 3.95
CA GLY A 224 -4.09 -11.26 3.01
C GLY A 224 -4.61 -10.60 1.73
N VAL A 225 -4.26 -11.16 0.58
CA VAL A 225 -4.87 -10.81 -0.70
C VAL A 225 -5.50 -12.04 -1.29
N ASP A 226 -6.77 -11.94 -1.67
CA ASP A 226 -7.49 -12.96 -2.43
C ASP A 226 -7.79 -12.44 -3.83
N CYS A 227 -7.25 -13.11 -4.84
CA CYS A 227 -7.45 -12.77 -6.24
C CYS A 227 -8.28 -13.86 -6.95
N GLY A 228 -9.57 -13.60 -7.06
CA GLY A 228 -10.53 -14.44 -7.75
C GLY A 228 -10.69 -14.10 -9.23
N THR A 229 -11.63 -14.77 -9.88
CA THR A 229 -11.99 -14.57 -11.29
C THR A 229 -12.52 -13.17 -11.58
N ASN A 230 -13.32 -12.61 -10.67
CA ASN A 230 -14.01 -11.32 -10.87
C ASN A 230 -13.43 -10.16 -10.08
N SER A 231 -12.95 -10.43 -8.89
CA SER A 231 -12.49 -9.40 -7.94
C SER A 231 -11.17 -9.78 -7.28
N ILE A 232 -10.46 -8.75 -6.85
CA ILE A 232 -9.32 -8.85 -5.95
C ILE A 232 -9.67 -8.17 -4.63
N ARG A 233 -9.29 -8.78 -3.51
CA ARG A 233 -9.62 -8.31 -2.17
C ARG A 233 -8.37 -8.22 -1.31
N LEU A 234 -8.33 -7.24 -0.41
CA LEU A 234 -7.28 -7.03 0.58
C LEU A 234 -7.89 -7.00 1.98
N LEU A 235 -7.27 -7.71 2.89
CA LEU A 235 -7.50 -7.59 4.32
C LEU A 235 -6.17 -7.36 5.03
N ILE A 236 -6.08 -6.26 5.79
CA ILE A 236 -4.98 -6.00 6.70
C ILE A 236 -5.54 -6.09 8.12
N SER A 237 -4.96 -6.93 8.95
CA SER A 237 -5.42 -7.16 10.31
C SER A 237 -4.26 -7.22 11.30
N ARG A 238 -4.56 -6.97 12.55
CA ARG A 238 -3.65 -7.10 13.70
C ARG A 238 -4.43 -7.51 14.94
N PRO A 239 -3.78 -8.00 16.03
CA PRO A 239 -4.46 -8.35 17.26
C PRO A 239 -5.30 -7.19 17.79
N ALA A 240 -6.53 -7.47 18.23
CA ALA A 240 -7.41 -6.46 18.83
C ALA A 240 -6.73 -5.83 20.05
N GLY A 241 -6.91 -4.52 20.23
CA GLY A 241 -6.27 -3.78 21.30
C GLY A 241 -4.79 -3.43 21.09
N THR A 242 -4.26 -3.59 19.86
CA THR A 242 -2.94 -3.07 19.50
C THR A 242 -2.91 -1.55 19.60
N ASP A 243 -1.97 -1.00 20.36
CA ASP A 243 -1.75 0.46 20.44
C ASP A 243 -1.05 0.98 19.18
N GLU A 244 -1.75 1.71 18.36
CA GLU A 244 -1.21 2.28 17.13
C GLU A 244 -0.10 3.32 17.34
N THR A 245 -0.01 3.91 18.51
CA THR A 245 0.97 4.95 18.82
C THR A 245 2.32 4.38 19.23
N THR A 246 2.33 3.18 19.79
CA THR A 246 3.53 2.49 20.25
C THR A 246 3.83 1.20 19.49
N GLY A 247 2.81 0.59 18.88
CA GLY A 247 2.86 -0.76 18.32
C GLY A 247 2.75 -1.86 19.37
N ALA A 248 2.49 -1.50 20.63
CA ALA A 248 2.39 -2.48 21.72
C ALA A 248 1.11 -3.32 21.59
N VAL A 249 1.24 -4.62 21.85
CA VAL A 249 0.15 -5.59 21.85
C VAL A 249 -0.02 -6.12 23.24
N ALA A 250 -1.20 -5.88 23.85
CA ALA A 250 -1.50 -6.33 25.21
C ALA A 250 -1.67 -7.85 25.27
N ASP A 251 -2.34 -8.43 24.27
CA ASP A 251 -2.54 -9.87 24.12
C ASP A 251 -2.29 -10.28 22.66
N PRO A 252 -1.15 -10.92 22.36
CA PRO A 252 -0.84 -11.42 21.01
C PRO A 252 -1.82 -12.51 20.53
N THR A 253 -2.56 -13.15 21.45
CA THR A 253 -3.54 -14.18 21.13
C THR A 253 -4.95 -13.63 20.93
N ALA A 254 -5.16 -12.33 21.17
CA ALA A 254 -6.45 -11.68 20.92
C ALA A 254 -6.94 -11.89 19.49
N PRO A 255 -8.24 -11.97 19.23
CA PRO A 255 -8.77 -12.04 17.86
C PRO A 255 -8.18 -10.94 16.98
N LEU A 256 -8.03 -11.21 15.68
CA LEU A 256 -7.61 -10.21 14.72
C LEU A 256 -8.73 -9.19 14.51
N ALA A 257 -8.36 -7.92 14.51
CA ALA A 257 -9.24 -6.82 14.15
C ALA A 257 -8.84 -6.30 12.77
N ASP A 258 -9.84 -5.98 11.96
CA ASP A 258 -9.64 -5.40 10.64
C ASP A 258 -9.09 -3.98 10.77
N VAL A 259 -8.03 -3.71 10.03
CA VAL A 259 -7.45 -2.37 9.85
C VAL A 259 -7.87 -1.79 8.51
N VAL A 260 -7.86 -2.64 7.48
CA VAL A 260 -8.28 -2.31 6.11
C VAL A 260 -8.96 -3.53 5.51
N ARG A 261 -10.18 -3.38 4.99
CA ARG A 261 -10.85 -4.39 4.17
C ARG A 261 -11.31 -3.72 2.88
N GLU A 262 -10.73 -4.11 1.75
CA GLU A 262 -10.95 -3.51 0.44
C GLU A 262 -11.26 -4.54 -0.63
N MET A 263 -12.06 -4.15 -1.63
CA MET A 263 -12.40 -4.99 -2.78
C MET A 263 -12.39 -4.15 -4.05
N ARG A 264 -11.83 -4.71 -5.11
CA ARG A 264 -11.84 -4.13 -6.47
C ARG A 264 -12.32 -5.16 -7.48
N VAL A 265 -13.22 -4.76 -8.36
CA VAL A 265 -13.67 -5.59 -9.49
C VAL A 265 -12.66 -5.44 -10.62
N VAL A 266 -11.90 -6.49 -10.90
CA VAL A 266 -10.82 -6.50 -11.90
C VAL A 266 -11.14 -7.38 -13.11
N ARG A 267 -12.08 -8.35 -12.95
CA ARG A 267 -12.50 -9.31 -13.98
C ARG A 267 -11.30 -10.00 -14.61
N LEU A 268 -10.38 -10.53 -13.77
CA LEU A 268 -9.16 -11.20 -14.23
C LEU A 268 -9.46 -12.38 -15.15
N GLY A 269 -10.54 -13.12 -14.89
CA GLY A 269 -10.97 -14.26 -15.69
C GLY A 269 -11.75 -13.90 -16.97
N GLU A 270 -11.88 -12.60 -17.32
CA GLU A 270 -12.62 -12.19 -18.52
C GLU A 270 -11.98 -12.76 -19.79
N GLY A 271 -12.74 -13.59 -20.51
CA GLY A 271 -12.31 -14.20 -21.77
C GLY A 271 -11.37 -15.43 -21.62
N VAL A 272 -11.00 -15.83 -20.40
CA VAL A 272 -10.09 -16.96 -20.16
C VAL A 272 -10.64 -18.26 -20.72
N ASP A 273 -11.93 -18.57 -20.55
CA ASP A 273 -12.55 -19.80 -21.06
C ASP A 273 -12.45 -19.93 -22.59
N ALA A 274 -12.46 -18.80 -23.30
CA ALA A 274 -12.38 -18.77 -24.76
C ALA A 274 -10.93 -18.77 -25.30
N THR A 275 -9.99 -18.18 -24.55
CA THR A 275 -8.62 -17.90 -25.03
C THR A 275 -7.55 -18.73 -24.33
N GLY A 276 -7.82 -19.27 -23.14
CA GLY A 276 -6.83 -19.93 -22.28
C GLY A 276 -5.76 -18.98 -21.72
N ALA A 277 -6.00 -17.65 -21.76
CA ALA A 277 -5.04 -16.64 -21.31
C ALA A 277 -5.75 -15.42 -20.71
N PHE A 278 -5.09 -14.72 -19.78
CA PHE A 278 -5.52 -13.41 -19.32
C PHE A 278 -5.37 -12.38 -20.44
N SER A 279 -6.35 -11.50 -20.61
CA SER A 279 -6.22 -10.35 -21.51
C SER A 279 -5.31 -9.27 -20.88
N ASP A 280 -4.61 -8.48 -21.72
CA ASP A 280 -3.77 -7.38 -21.26
C ASP A 280 -4.57 -6.37 -20.42
N ALA A 281 -5.79 -6.06 -20.84
CA ALA A 281 -6.69 -5.15 -20.10
C ALA A 281 -7.08 -5.68 -18.71
N ALA A 282 -7.26 -7.01 -18.56
CA ALA A 282 -7.53 -7.63 -17.26
C ALA A 282 -6.29 -7.59 -16.34
N LEU A 283 -5.10 -7.84 -16.90
CA LEU A 283 -3.84 -7.70 -16.17
C LEU A 283 -3.60 -6.26 -15.73
N GLU A 284 -3.80 -5.26 -16.60
CA GLU A 284 -3.65 -3.85 -16.25
C GLU A 284 -4.57 -3.43 -15.10
N ARG A 285 -5.86 -3.81 -15.15
CA ARG A 285 -6.81 -3.52 -14.05
C ARG A 285 -6.37 -4.18 -12.75
N THR A 286 -5.89 -5.41 -12.83
CA THR A 286 -5.41 -6.16 -11.66
C THR A 286 -4.15 -5.53 -11.07
N PHE A 287 -3.18 -5.16 -11.90
CA PHE A 287 -1.95 -4.51 -11.44
C PHE A 287 -2.20 -3.13 -10.84
N ALA A 288 -3.13 -2.35 -11.37
CA ALA A 288 -3.54 -1.09 -10.77
C ALA A 288 -4.10 -1.28 -9.34
N ALA A 289 -4.90 -2.32 -9.13
CA ALA A 289 -5.40 -2.68 -7.80
C ALA A 289 -4.26 -3.16 -6.87
N VAL A 290 -3.32 -3.95 -7.39
CA VAL A 290 -2.14 -4.41 -6.62
C VAL A 290 -1.25 -3.23 -6.20
N ASP A 291 -1.07 -2.21 -7.07
CA ASP A 291 -0.34 -0.99 -6.73
C ASP A 291 -1.01 -0.20 -5.58
N GLU A 292 -2.35 -0.14 -5.55
CA GLU A 292 -3.09 0.45 -4.44
C GLU A 292 -2.88 -0.36 -3.15
N TYR A 293 -2.98 -1.69 -3.23
CA TYR A 293 -2.82 -2.59 -2.10
C TYR A 293 -1.39 -2.56 -1.54
N ALA A 294 -0.37 -2.48 -2.39
CA ALA A 294 1.03 -2.33 -1.96
C ALA A 294 1.22 -1.05 -1.13
N ARG A 295 0.59 0.06 -1.54
CA ARG A 295 0.63 1.32 -0.76
C ARG A 295 -0.08 1.19 0.60
N LEU A 296 -1.19 0.46 0.67
CA LEU A 296 -1.90 0.20 1.92
C LEU A 296 -1.08 -0.70 2.85
N VAL A 297 -0.51 -1.79 2.33
CA VAL A 297 0.39 -2.70 3.07
C VAL A 297 1.57 -1.93 3.68
N GLN A 298 2.21 -1.06 2.91
CA GLN A 298 3.30 -0.21 3.40
C GLN A 298 2.82 0.81 4.45
N ARG A 299 1.70 1.49 4.20
CA ARG A 299 1.13 2.50 5.11
C ARG A 299 0.79 1.93 6.47
N HIS A 300 0.23 0.72 6.50
CA HIS A 300 -0.21 0.07 7.73
C HIS A 300 0.86 -0.85 8.33
N HIS A 301 2.06 -0.86 7.75
CA HIS A 301 3.21 -1.60 8.24
C HIS A 301 2.98 -3.12 8.34
N ALA A 302 2.24 -3.73 7.42
CA ALA A 302 2.09 -5.18 7.41
C ALA A 302 3.44 -5.85 7.11
N GLY A 303 3.93 -6.66 8.05
CA GLY A 303 5.22 -7.33 7.93
C GLY A 303 5.15 -8.71 7.29
N ARG A 304 3.97 -9.33 7.32
CA ARG A 304 3.70 -10.61 6.64
C ARG A 304 2.55 -10.42 5.66
N VAL A 305 2.77 -10.81 4.42
CA VAL A 305 1.79 -10.68 3.33
C VAL A 305 1.65 -12.01 2.63
N ARG A 306 0.42 -12.49 2.45
CA ARG A 306 0.11 -13.68 1.66
C ARG A 306 -0.85 -13.30 0.54
N PHE A 307 -0.46 -13.60 -0.69
CA PHE A 307 -1.30 -13.39 -1.87
C PHE A 307 -1.76 -14.73 -2.40
N VAL A 308 -3.06 -14.98 -2.36
CA VAL A 308 -3.69 -16.19 -2.88
C VAL A 308 -4.40 -15.85 -4.18
N ALA A 309 -4.16 -16.67 -5.20
CA ALA A 309 -4.88 -16.63 -6.47
C ALA A 309 -5.66 -17.95 -6.64
N THR A 310 -6.94 -17.83 -6.98
CA THR A 310 -7.86 -18.97 -7.06
C THR A 310 -8.06 -19.47 -8.49
N SER A 311 -9.20 -20.04 -8.82
CA SER A 311 -9.49 -20.81 -10.03
C SER A 311 -9.04 -20.18 -11.35
N ALA A 312 -9.23 -18.87 -11.57
CA ALA A 312 -8.88 -18.22 -12.83
C ALA A 312 -7.39 -18.30 -13.21
N SER A 313 -6.52 -18.51 -12.22
CA SER A 313 -5.07 -18.49 -12.40
C SER A 313 -4.45 -19.88 -12.59
N ARG A 314 -5.26 -20.97 -12.50
CA ARG A 314 -4.73 -22.34 -12.52
C ARG A 314 -4.25 -22.79 -13.89
N ASP A 315 -5.03 -22.55 -14.94
CA ASP A 315 -4.84 -23.17 -16.25
C ASP A 315 -4.58 -22.17 -17.39
N VAL A 316 -4.10 -20.96 -17.06
CA VAL A 316 -3.80 -19.92 -18.05
C VAL A 316 -2.37 -20.00 -18.57
N SER A 317 -2.20 -19.83 -19.89
CA SER A 317 -0.90 -19.94 -20.58
C SER A 317 0.08 -18.80 -20.22
N ASN A 318 -0.41 -17.62 -19.89
CA ASN A 318 0.39 -16.43 -19.54
C ASN A 318 0.46 -16.15 -18.03
N ARG A 319 0.30 -17.19 -17.20
CA ARG A 319 0.39 -17.08 -15.73
C ARG A 319 1.67 -16.40 -15.24
N ALA A 320 2.80 -16.64 -15.91
CA ALA A 320 4.08 -16.02 -15.54
C ALA A 320 4.01 -14.50 -15.53
N ALA A 321 3.36 -13.87 -16.52
CA ALA A 321 3.21 -12.41 -16.58
C ALA A 321 2.41 -11.87 -15.36
N PHE A 322 1.39 -12.58 -14.91
CA PHE A 322 0.63 -12.25 -13.71
C PHE A 322 1.51 -12.35 -12.45
N VAL A 323 2.21 -13.48 -12.28
CA VAL A 323 3.07 -13.74 -11.13
C VAL A 323 4.19 -12.70 -11.02
N ASP A 324 4.88 -12.43 -12.13
CA ASP A 324 5.98 -11.45 -12.16
C ASP A 324 5.46 -10.03 -11.88
N GLY A 325 4.32 -9.67 -12.47
CA GLY A 325 3.71 -8.36 -12.27
C GLY A 325 3.26 -8.11 -10.82
N VAL A 326 2.76 -9.12 -10.12
CA VAL A 326 2.42 -9.01 -8.68
C VAL A 326 3.68 -8.93 -7.83
N ARG A 327 4.68 -9.80 -8.11
CA ARG A 327 5.95 -9.80 -7.37
C ARG A 327 6.68 -8.46 -7.47
N GLU A 328 6.72 -7.85 -8.65
CA GLU A 328 7.33 -6.54 -8.87
C GLU A 328 6.69 -5.44 -8.01
N ARG A 329 5.37 -5.47 -7.80
CA ARG A 329 4.60 -4.42 -7.14
C ARG A 329 4.47 -4.61 -5.64
N LEU A 330 4.17 -5.83 -5.22
CA LEU A 330 3.87 -6.16 -3.82
C LEU A 330 5.05 -6.81 -3.07
N GLY A 331 6.06 -7.29 -3.80
CA GLY A 331 7.24 -7.94 -3.22
C GLY A 331 7.00 -9.37 -2.72
N VAL A 332 5.81 -9.95 -3.01
CA VAL A 332 5.48 -11.35 -2.68
C VAL A 332 5.03 -12.11 -3.91
N GLU A 333 5.28 -13.40 -3.94
CA GLU A 333 4.86 -14.27 -5.03
C GLU A 333 3.43 -14.74 -4.80
N PRO A 334 2.51 -14.59 -5.78
CA PRO A 334 1.16 -15.11 -5.65
C PRO A 334 1.17 -16.65 -5.61
N GLU A 335 0.48 -17.18 -4.62
CA GLU A 335 0.24 -18.61 -4.49
C GLU A 335 -1.02 -19.01 -5.26
N VAL A 336 -0.88 -19.84 -6.30
CA VAL A 336 -2.04 -20.40 -6.99
C VAL A 336 -2.46 -21.66 -6.25
N VAL A 337 -3.46 -21.53 -5.38
CA VAL A 337 -3.88 -22.59 -4.48
C VAL A 337 -4.75 -23.65 -5.18
N SER A 338 -4.68 -24.88 -4.68
CA SER A 338 -5.57 -25.96 -5.09
C SER A 338 -7.00 -25.73 -4.57
N GLY A 339 -8.00 -26.38 -5.17
CA GLY A 339 -9.37 -26.33 -4.66
C GLY A 339 -9.51 -26.85 -3.21
N ALA A 340 -8.67 -27.78 -2.81
CA ALA A 340 -8.66 -28.29 -1.43
C ALA A 340 -8.11 -27.24 -0.45
N GLU A 341 -7.07 -26.51 -0.83
CA GLU A 341 -6.52 -25.44 -0.01
C GLU A 341 -7.44 -24.22 0.04
N GLU A 342 -8.06 -23.85 -1.09
CA GLU A 342 -9.10 -22.83 -1.17
C GLU A 342 -10.25 -23.14 -0.20
N ALA A 343 -10.73 -24.38 -0.20
CA ALA A 343 -11.76 -24.86 0.74
C ALA A 343 -11.30 -24.79 2.20
N ALA A 344 -10.05 -25.17 2.49
CA ALA A 344 -9.51 -25.10 3.85
C ALA A 344 -9.39 -23.66 4.36
N LEU A 345 -8.96 -22.72 3.52
CA LEU A 345 -8.89 -21.29 3.86
C LEU A 345 -10.29 -20.71 4.07
N SER A 346 -11.25 -20.99 3.18
CA SER A 346 -12.64 -20.57 3.34
C SER A 346 -13.25 -21.12 4.63
N PHE A 347 -13.01 -22.39 4.93
CA PHE A 347 -13.50 -23.03 6.14
C PHE A 347 -12.93 -22.36 7.40
N ALA A 348 -11.60 -22.15 7.46
CA ALA A 348 -10.94 -21.52 8.58
C ALA A 348 -11.44 -20.08 8.84
N GLY A 349 -11.64 -19.31 7.77
CA GLY A 349 -12.20 -17.96 7.85
C GLY A 349 -13.63 -17.97 8.39
N ALA A 350 -14.50 -18.78 7.83
CA ALA A 350 -15.90 -18.84 8.22
C ALA A 350 -16.10 -19.33 9.67
N VAL A 351 -15.36 -20.38 10.08
CA VAL A 351 -15.47 -20.97 11.42
C VAL A 351 -14.95 -20.04 12.51
N SER A 352 -14.03 -19.12 12.18
CA SER A 352 -13.54 -18.11 13.13
C SER A 352 -14.62 -17.22 13.72
N ALA A 353 -15.79 -17.13 13.05
CA ALA A 353 -16.96 -16.36 13.45
C ALA A 353 -17.88 -17.10 14.45
N VAL A 354 -17.63 -18.36 14.73
CA VAL A 354 -18.59 -19.23 15.41
C VAL A 354 -18.00 -19.80 16.68
N GLU A 355 -18.77 -19.74 17.76
CA GLU A 355 -18.41 -20.44 18.99
C GLU A 355 -18.46 -21.96 18.74
N THR A 356 -17.36 -22.64 18.99
CA THR A 356 -17.23 -24.09 18.80
C THR A 356 -16.83 -24.84 20.07
N ALA A 357 -16.67 -24.12 21.19
CA ALA A 357 -16.19 -24.68 22.46
C ALA A 357 -17.10 -25.73 23.08
N ASP A 358 -18.39 -25.74 22.73
CA ASP A 358 -19.39 -26.71 23.17
C ASP A 358 -19.53 -27.94 22.26
N LEU A 359 -18.80 -27.97 21.15
CA LEU A 359 -18.79 -29.08 20.21
C LEU A 359 -17.84 -30.21 20.68
N GLY A 360 -18.32 -31.43 20.54
CA GLY A 360 -17.51 -32.64 20.79
C GLY A 360 -16.52 -32.94 19.67
N PRO A 361 -15.57 -33.86 19.91
CA PRO A 361 -14.53 -34.20 18.92
C PRO A 361 -15.08 -34.91 17.66
N GLU A 362 -16.29 -35.44 17.73
CA GLU A 362 -16.98 -36.13 16.61
C GLU A 362 -17.94 -35.19 15.86
N ASP A 363 -18.22 -34.01 16.41
CA ASP A 363 -19.12 -33.04 15.80
C ASP A 363 -18.42 -32.33 14.64
N LEU A 364 -19.17 -32.07 13.58
CA LEU A 364 -18.67 -31.40 12.39
C LEU A 364 -19.37 -30.05 12.19
N VAL A 365 -18.64 -29.13 11.56
CA VAL A 365 -19.16 -27.86 11.08
C VAL A 365 -19.29 -27.92 9.57
N LEU A 366 -20.43 -27.50 9.03
CA LEU A 366 -20.65 -27.27 7.60
C LEU A 366 -20.54 -25.79 7.31
N VAL A 367 -19.60 -25.40 6.46
CA VAL A 367 -19.52 -24.08 5.84
C VAL A 367 -20.17 -24.14 4.46
N VAL A 368 -21.05 -23.18 4.19
CA VAL A 368 -21.77 -23.03 2.93
C VAL A 368 -21.41 -21.69 2.32
N ASP A 369 -20.59 -21.68 1.29
CA ASP A 369 -20.26 -20.49 0.51
C ASP A 369 -21.19 -20.40 -0.71
N LEU A 370 -22.21 -19.51 -0.65
CA LEU A 370 -23.23 -19.37 -1.68
C LEU A 370 -22.87 -18.25 -2.65
N GLY A 371 -22.09 -18.60 -3.67
CA GLY A 371 -21.62 -17.69 -4.69
C GLY A 371 -22.63 -17.39 -5.81
N GLY A 372 -22.16 -16.70 -6.85
CA GLY A 372 -22.98 -16.37 -8.02
C GLY A 372 -23.19 -17.55 -8.97
N GLY A 373 -22.13 -18.31 -9.24
CA GLY A 373 -22.13 -19.44 -10.19
C GLY A 373 -22.21 -20.82 -9.53
N SER A 374 -21.64 -20.96 -8.34
CA SER A 374 -21.55 -22.21 -7.58
C SER A 374 -21.86 -22.00 -6.11
N THR A 375 -22.02 -23.11 -5.40
CA THR A 375 -22.08 -23.15 -3.93
C THR A 375 -21.11 -24.23 -3.46
N GLU A 376 -20.18 -23.82 -2.61
CA GLU A 376 -19.22 -24.68 -1.99
C GLU A 376 -19.76 -25.16 -0.64
N LEU A 377 -19.75 -26.49 -0.43
CA LEU A 377 -20.06 -27.13 0.85
C LEU A 377 -18.77 -27.72 1.39
N VAL A 378 -18.32 -27.22 2.54
CA VAL A 378 -17.08 -27.67 3.20
C VAL A 378 -17.43 -28.18 4.59
N VAL A 379 -17.15 -29.43 4.87
CA VAL A 379 -17.37 -30.07 6.18
C VAL A 379 -16.02 -30.27 6.85
N GLY A 380 -15.89 -29.84 8.09
CA GLY A 380 -14.65 -29.97 8.85
C GLY A 380 -14.89 -30.05 10.35
N THR A 381 -13.81 -30.29 11.09
CA THR A 381 -13.81 -30.33 12.56
C THR A 381 -13.82 -28.92 13.16
N PRO A 382 -14.25 -28.75 14.41
CA PRO A 382 -14.13 -27.47 15.13
C PRO A 382 -12.69 -26.95 15.23
N ALA A 383 -11.70 -27.85 15.12
CA ALA A 383 -10.27 -27.50 15.14
C ALA A 383 -9.74 -26.99 13.77
N GLY A 384 -10.59 -26.95 12.73
CA GLY A 384 -10.23 -26.41 11.42
C GLY A 384 -9.77 -27.46 10.39
N GLU A 385 -9.80 -28.75 10.70
CA GLU A 385 -9.43 -29.82 9.75
C GLU A 385 -10.61 -30.10 8.81
N VAL A 386 -10.39 -29.96 7.49
CA VAL A 386 -11.40 -30.26 6.47
C VAL A 386 -11.53 -31.76 6.27
N VAL A 387 -12.74 -32.28 6.48
CA VAL A 387 -13.11 -33.71 6.29
C VAL A 387 -13.55 -33.96 4.85
N GLY A 388 -14.22 -33.01 4.23
CA GLY A 388 -14.66 -33.09 2.85
C GLY A 388 -15.17 -31.79 2.30
N ALA A 389 -15.06 -31.62 0.98
CA ALA A 389 -15.55 -30.45 0.27
C ALA A 389 -16.17 -30.84 -1.06
N VAL A 390 -17.19 -30.10 -1.48
CA VAL A 390 -17.83 -30.26 -2.79
C VAL A 390 -18.30 -28.89 -3.30
N SER A 391 -18.06 -28.62 -4.57
CA SER A 391 -18.64 -27.48 -5.28
C SER A 391 -19.82 -27.96 -6.13
N LEU A 392 -20.93 -27.26 -6.00
CA LEU A 392 -22.17 -27.54 -6.70
C LEU A 392 -22.48 -26.45 -7.72
N ASP A 393 -22.92 -26.80 -8.92
CA ASP A 393 -23.33 -25.89 -9.97
C ASP A 393 -24.66 -25.19 -9.65
N MET A 394 -24.77 -24.66 -8.44
CA MET A 394 -25.91 -23.90 -7.93
C MET A 394 -25.44 -22.58 -7.28
N GLY A 395 -25.62 -21.47 -7.99
CA GLY A 395 -25.30 -20.14 -7.49
C GLY A 395 -26.45 -19.16 -7.81
N CYS A 396 -26.49 -18.04 -7.11
CA CYS A 396 -27.62 -17.11 -7.21
C CYS A 396 -27.82 -16.55 -8.63
N VAL A 397 -26.76 -16.25 -9.37
CA VAL A 397 -26.85 -15.77 -10.76
C VAL A 397 -27.31 -16.92 -11.66
N ARG A 398 -26.63 -18.07 -11.58
CA ARG A 398 -26.93 -19.25 -12.39
C ARG A 398 -28.39 -19.71 -12.24
N PHE A 399 -28.92 -19.75 -11.02
CA PHE A 399 -30.30 -20.17 -10.76
C PHE A 399 -31.32 -19.11 -11.17
N THR A 400 -31.00 -17.83 -11.05
CA THR A 400 -31.83 -16.75 -11.60
C THR A 400 -32.00 -16.93 -13.11
N GLU A 401 -30.91 -17.09 -13.85
CA GLU A 401 -30.93 -17.24 -15.31
C GLU A 401 -31.62 -18.53 -15.75
N ARG A 402 -31.42 -19.63 -15.02
CA ARG A 402 -31.93 -20.94 -15.36
C ARG A 402 -33.41 -21.10 -15.03
N HIS A 403 -33.86 -20.63 -13.87
CA HIS A 403 -35.15 -20.98 -13.30
C HIS A 403 -36.08 -19.78 -13.04
N LEU A 404 -35.57 -18.63 -12.54
CA LEU A 404 -36.41 -17.52 -12.05
C LEU A 404 -36.44 -16.37 -13.05
N ARG A 405 -37.30 -16.46 -14.06
CA ARG A 405 -37.37 -15.50 -15.17
C ARG A 405 -38.42 -14.43 -14.98
N SER A 406 -39.46 -14.72 -14.17
CA SER A 406 -40.56 -13.81 -13.86
C SER A 406 -40.23 -12.92 -12.65
N ASP A 407 -40.90 -11.77 -12.54
CA ASP A 407 -40.75 -10.82 -11.43
C ASP A 407 -42.10 -10.44 -10.83
N PRO A 408 -42.51 -10.91 -9.65
CA PRO A 408 -41.80 -11.96 -8.88
C PRO A 408 -41.86 -13.33 -9.57
N PRO A 409 -40.99 -14.30 -9.16
CA PRO A 409 -41.03 -15.65 -9.73
C PRO A 409 -42.37 -16.33 -9.52
N THR A 410 -42.80 -17.11 -10.53
CA THR A 410 -43.99 -17.94 -10.41
C THR A 410 -43.80 -19.12 -9.48
N SER A 411 -44.88 -19.68 -8.93
CA SER A 411 -44.79 -20.89 -8.07
C SER A 411 -44.15 -22.07 -8.78
N ASP A 412 -44.35 -22.21 -10.10
CA ASP A 412 -43.76 -23.31 -10.89
C ASP A 412 -42.25 -23.10 -11.06
N GLU A 413 -41.80 -21.86 -11.29
CA GLU A 413 -40.37 -21.51 -11.36
C GLU A 413 -39.67 -21.80 -10.03
N VAL A 414 -40.28 -21.39 -8.92
CA VAL A 414 -39.76 -21.66 -7.55
C VAL A 414 -39.69 -23.16 -7.27
N ALA A 415 -40.74 -23.91 -7.62
CA ALA A 415 -40.76 -25.37 -7.44
C ALA A 415 -39.68 -26.07 -8.27
N ALA A 416 -39.49 -25.67 -9.53
CA ALA A 416 -38.47 -26.22 -10.41
C ALA A 416 -37.03 -25.92 -9.88
N ALA A 417 -36.78 -24.67 -9.45
CA ALA A 417 -35.50 -24.28 -8.85
C ALA A 417 -35.20 -25.09 -7.57
N ARG A 418 -36.18 -25.21 -6.67
CA ARG A 418 -36.04 -26.00 -5.44
C ARG A 418 -35.78 -27.47 -5.72
N ALA A 419 -36.45 -28.06 -6.70
CA ALA A 419 -36.23 -29.47 -7.08
C ALA A 419 -34.82 -29.70 -7.64
N ASP A 420 -34.30 -28.80 -8.48
CA ASP A 420 -32.94 -28.88 -9.02
C ASP A 420 -31.89 -28.73 -7.90
N ALA A 421 -32.08 -27.75 -7.01
CA ALA A 421 -31.21 -27.56 -5.84
C ALA A 421 -31.19 -28.78 -4.93
N ARG A 422 -32.36 -29.36 -4.61
CA ARG A 422 -32.44 -30.61 -3.79
C ARG A 422 -31.71 -31.78 -4.42
N ARG A 423 -31.86 -31.98 -5.73
CA ARG A 423 -31.14 -33.04 -6.44
C ARG A 423 -29.62 -32.89 -6.29
N LEU A 424 -29.07 -31.68 -6.46
CA LEU A 424 -27.65 -31.39 -6.30
C LEU A 424 -27.18 -31.61 -4.85
N LEU A 425 -28.03 -31.22 -3.86
CA LEU A 425 -27.73 -31.46 -2.44
C LEU A 425 -27.80 -32.94 -2.05
N ASP A 426 -28.66 -33.73 -2.68
CA ASP A 426 -28.71 -35.20 -2.49
C ASP A 426 -27.42 -35.86 -3.01
N ASP A 427 -26.93 -35.43 -4.17
CA ASP A 427 -25.63 -35.89 -4.71
C ASP A 427 -24.45 -35.46 -3.77
N ALA A 428 -24.51 -34.30 -3.16
CA ALA A 428 -23.52 -33.84 -2.17
C ALA A 428 -23.60 -34.65 -0.87
N ALA A 429 -24.80 -34.94 -0.36
CA ALA A 429 -25.00 -35.73 0.86
C ALA A 429 -24.48 -37.19 0.72
N ALA A 430 -24.40 -37.71 -0.49
CA ALA A 430 -23.77 -39.02 -0.73
C ALA A 430 -22.24 -38.99 -0.62
N ARG A 431 -21.64 -37.80 -0.61
CA ARG A 431 -20.18 -37.60 -0.63
C ARG A 431 -19.64 -36.93 0.64
N LEU A 432 -20.49 -36.27 1.41
CA LEU A 432 -20.13 -35.54 2.64
C LEU A 432 -20.88 -36.16 3.84
N PRO A 433 -20.24 -36.25 5.02
CA PRO A 433 -20.85 -36.82 6.23
C PRO A 433 -21.81 -35.80 6.88
N LEU A 434 -22.88 -35.41 6.16
CA LEU A 434 -23.82 -34.37 6.61
C LEU A 434 -24.60 -34.77 7.87
N GLU A 435 -24.77 -36.06 8.12
CA GLU A 435 -25.45 -36.59 9.33
C GLU A 435 -24.69 -36.30 10.63
N ARG A 436 -23.40 -35.94 10.55
CA ARG A 436 -22.55 -35.58 11.70
C ARG A 436 -22.46 -34.06 11.91
N VAL A 437 -23.09 -33.26 11.07
CA VAL A 437 -23.04 -31.81 11.17
C VAL A 437 -23.80 -31.33 12.38
N ALA A 438 -23.12 -30.71 13.32
CA ALA A 438 -23.70 -30.08 14.49
C ALA A 438 -23.94 -28.58 14.32
N ARG A 439 -23.22 -27.94 13.37
CA ARG A 439 -23.34 -26.50 13.05
C ARG A 439 -23.28 -26.23 11.55
N VAL A 440 -24.07 -25.23 11.15
CA VAL A 440 -24.09 -24.73 9.78
C VAL A 440 -23.70 -23.25 9.79
N VAL A 441 -22.72 -22.88 9.01
CA VAL A 441 -22.25 -21.50 8.83
C VAL A 441 -22.41 -21.13 7.36
N GLY A 442 -23.22 -20.12 7.08
CA GLY A 442 -23.35 -19.59 5.74
C GLY A 442 -22.47 -18.35 5.55
N VAL A 443 -21.84 -18.25 4.40
CA VAL A 443 -21.03 -17.11 3.98
C VAL A 443 -21.47 -16.55 2.64
N ALA A 444 -20.86 -15.49 2.23
CA ALA A 444 -21.12 -14.74 1.00
C ALA A 444 -22.44 -13.94 0.99
N GLY A 445 -22.53 -13.10 -0.02
CA GLY A 445 -23.50 -12.01 -0.07
C GLY A 445 -24.97 -12.41 -0.10
N SER A 446 -25.32 -13.61 -0.55
CA SER A 446 -26.70 -14.10 -0.52
C SER A 446 -27.12 -14.43 0.92
N VAL A 447 -26.26 -15.13 1.65
CA VAL A 447 -26.52 -15.49 3.06
C VAL A 447 -26.60 -14.25 3.94
N THR A 448 -25.63 -13.34 3.83
CA THR A 448 -25.59 -12.13 4.66
C THR A 448 -26.77 -11.19 4.38
N THR A 449 -27.27 -11.13 3.11
CA THR A 449 -28.49 -10.38 2.77
C THR A 449 -29.74 -11.02 3.36
N VAL A 450 -29.88 -12.35 3.32
CA VAL A 450 -31.01 -13.07 3.96
C VAL A 450 -30.95 -12.88 5.48
N THR A 451 -29.76 -12.86 6.07
CA THR A 451 -29.55 -12.59 7.49
C THR A 451 -30.00 -11.18 7.86
N ALA A 452 -29.66 -10.16 7.04
CA ALA A 452 -30.11 -8.79 7.25
C ALA A 452 -31.64 -8.67 7.23
N GLU A 453 -32.32 -9.38 6.30
CA GLU A 453 -33.78 -9.47 6.24
C GLU A 453 -34.34 -10.14 7.50
N ALA A 454 -33.76 -11.28 7.93
CA ALA A 454 -34.21 -12.02 9.11
C ALA A 454 -34.06 -11.22 10.40
N LEU A 455 -33.00 -10.43 10.53
CA LEU A 455 -32.76 -9.52 11.65
C LEU A 455 -33.61 -8.23 11.58
N GLY A 456 -34.31 -7.97 10.48
CA GLY A 456 -35.11 -6.76 10.27
C GLY A 456 -34.27 -5.48 10.21
N LEU A 457 -33.04 -5.55 9.67
CA LEU A 457 -32.16 -4.40 9.58
C LEU A 457 -32.67 -3.36 8.59
N SER A 458 -32.51 -2.09 8.92
CA SER A 458 -32.85 -0.97 8.02
C SER A 458 -31.73 -0.63 7.04
N THR A 459 -30.50 -0.93 7.41
CA THR A 459 -29.25 -0.73 6.62
C THR A 459 -28.38 -1.97 6.72
N TYR A 460 -27.39 -2.08 5.86
CA TYR A 460 -26.46 -3.21 5.92
C TYR A 460 -25.46 -2.98 7.06
N GLU A 461 -25.53 -3.83 8.08
CA GLU A 461 -24.74 -3.73 9.32
C GLU A 461 -23.90 -5.00 9.49
N PRO A 462 -22.65 -5.02 8.97
CA PRO A 462 -21.79 -6.21 9.01
C PRO A 462 -21.56 -6.75 10.44
N GLU A 463 -21.44 -5.88 11.43
CA GLU A 463 -21.24 -6.26 12.83
C GLU A 463 -22.47 -6.99 13.44
N ALA A 464 -23.68 -6.67 12.98
CA ALA A 464 -24.89 -7.35 13.43
C ALA A 464 -25.09 -8.69 12.69
N ILE A 465 -24.61 -8.78 11.45
CA ILE A 465 -24.73 -9.97 10.59
C ILE A 465 -23.67 -11.02 10.94
N HIS A 466 -22.42 -10.56 11.16
CA HIS A 466 -21.31 -11.45 11.47
C HIS A 466 -21.51 -12.15 12.82
N GLY A 467 -21.48 -13.48 12.79
CA GLY A 467 -21.73 -14.30 13.98
C GLY A 467 -23.21 -14.41 14.38
N ALA A 468 -24.14 -13.80 13.60
CA ALA A 468 -25.57 -13.92 13.89
C ALA A 468 -26.00 -15.39 13.87
N ARG A 469 -26.64 -15.82 14.95
CA ARG A 469 -27.22 -17.15 15.15
C ARG A 469 -28.72 -17.06 15.14
N LEU A 470 -29.37 -17.69 14.17
CA LEU A 470 -30.81 -17.65 14.03
C LEU A 470 -31.40 -19.05 13.83
N PRO A 471 -32.64 -19.29 14.30
CA PRO A 471 -33.42 -20.47 13.94
C PRO A 471 -33.54 -20.62 12.42
N ILE A 472 -33.43 -21.85 11.91
CA ILE A 472 -33.63 -22.14 10.47
C ILE A 472 -35.00 -21.65 10.01
N ALA A 473 -36.03 -21.69 10.87
CA ALA A 473 -37.35 -21.19 10.55
C ALA A 473 -37.38 -19.68 10.23
N GLU A 474 -36.55 -18.88 10.91
CA GLU A 474 -36.45 -17.43 10.66
C GLU A 474 -35.73 -17.14 9.33
N PHE A 475 -34.61 -17.85 9.05
CA PHE A 475 -33.97 -17.78 7.74
C PHE A 475 -34.93 -18.15 6.61
N ARG A 476 -35.76 -19.18 6.80
CA ARG A 476 -36.75 -19.60 5.79
C ARG A 476 -37.81 -18.55 5.55
N ALA A 477 -38.37 -17.96 6.61
CA ALA A 477 -39.35 -16.91 6.49
C ALA A 477 -38.80 -15.67 5.77
N ALA A 478 -37.59 -15.23 6.10
CA ALA A 478 -36.90 -14.17 5.41
C ALA A 478 -36.64 -14.51 3.92
N ALA A 479 -36.17 -15.72 3.64
CA ALA A 479 -35.95 -16.20 2.29
C ALA A 479 -37.25 -16.22 1.46
N GLU A 480 -38.34 -16.73 2.01
CA GLU A 480 -39.65 -16.75 1.36
C GLU A 480 -40.12 -15.32 1.04
N GLY A 481 -39.93 -14.36 1.95
CA GLY A 481 -40.24 -12.95 1.73
C GLY A 481 -39.41 -12.35 0.57
N LEU A 482 -38.12 -12.63 0.50
CA LEU A 482 -37.25 -12.16 -0.59
C LEU A 482 -37.56 -12.83 -1.94
N VAL A 483 -37.97 -14.10 -1.95
CA VAL A 483 -38.41 -14.80 -3.17
C VAL A 483 -39.69 -14.22 -3.71
N ALA A 484 -40.68 -13.96 -2.83
CA ALA A 484 -42.00 -13.45 -3.22
C ALA A 484 -41.99 -11.97 -3.60
N ALA A 485 -41.00 -11.20 -3.18
CA ALA A 485 -40.88 -9.79 -3.47
C ALA A 485 -40.52 -9.53 -4.94
N THR A 486 -41.06 -8.45 -5.51
CA THR A 486 -40.64 -7.92 -6.81
C THR A 486 -39.23 -7.30 -6.71
N ARG A 487 -38.61 -7.10 -7.86
CA ARG A 487 -37.31 -6.37 -7.96
C ARG A 487 -37.42 -4.96 -7.34
N ALA A 488 -38.54 -4.25 -7.59
CA ALA A 488 -38.79 -2.93 -7.01
C ALA A 488 -38.79 -2.98 -5.47
N GLU A 489 -39.57 -3.89 -4.88
CA GLU A 489 -39.66 -4.06 -3.44
C GLU A 489 -38.35 -4.48 -2.81
N ARG A 490 -37.52 -5.31 -3.49
CA ARG A 490 -36.19 -5.65 -3.04
C ARG A 490 -35.26 -4.45 -3.04
N SER A 491 -35.34 -3.58 -4.05
CA SER A 491 -34.50 -2.38 -4.18
C SER A 491 -34.79 -1.31 -3.12
N GLU A 492 -35.99 -1.32 -2.52
CA GLU A 492 -36.39 -0.40 -1.46
C GLU A 492 -35.79 -0.78 -0.08
N ARG A 493 -35.28 -1.99 0.08
CA ARG A 493 -34.65 -2.42 1.33
C ARG A 493 -33.27 -1.76 1.50
N GLY A 494 -33.10 -0.95 2.54
CA GLY A 494 -31.87 -0.15 2.75
C GLY A 494 -30.58 -0.97 2.92
N PHE A 495 -30.68 -2.25 3.28
CA PHE A 495 -29.55 -3.17 3.34
C PHE A 495 -29.22 -3.85 1.99
N MET A 496 -30.09 -3.69 0.98
CA MET A 496 -29.94 -4.38 -0.31
C MET A 496 -28.89 -3.72 -1.19
N HIS A 497 -27.80 -4.42 -1.46
CA HIS A 497 -26.82 -3.93 -2.42
C HIS A 497 -27.41 -3.93 -3.84
N PRO A 498 -27.28 -2.83 -4.64
CA PRO A 498 -27.87 -2.74 -5.98
C PRO A 498 -27.53 -3.90 -6.91
N GLY A 499 -26.31 -4.42 -6.84
CA GLY A 499 -25.86 -5.56 -7.65
C GLY A 499 -26.46 -6.91 -7.23
N ARG A 500 -27.23 -6.98 -6.14
CA ARG A 500 -27.89 -8.22 -5.66
C ARG A 500 -29.39 -8.26 -5.91
N VAL A 501 -30.01 -7.13 -6.20
CA VAL A 501 -31.49 -7.00 -6.38
C VAL A 501 -32.03 -8.07 -7.31
N ASP A 502 -31.33 -8.33 -8.41
CA ASP A 502 -31.76 -9.25 -9.45
C ASP A 502 -31.62 -10.73 -9.08
N VAL A 503 -30.63 -11.06 -8.23
CA VAL A 503 -30.22 -12.44 -7.98
C VAL A 503 -30.55 -12.94 -6.57
N ILE A 504 -30.94 -12.04 -5.65
CA ILE A 504 -31.18 -12.42 -4.26
C ILE A 504 -32.36 -13.38 -4.09
N GLY A 505 -33.37 -13.33 -4.96
CA GLY A 505 -34.46 -14.30 -4.94
C GLY A 505 -33.98 -15.73 -5.08
N ALA A 506 -33.08 -16.00 -6.04
CA ALA A 506 -32.45 -17.31 -6.20
C ALA A 506 -31.50 -17.61 -5.02
N GLY A 507 -30.69 -16.65 -4.57
CA GLY A 507 -29.81 -16.83 -3.41
C GLY A 507 -30.56 -17.23 -2.14
N ALA A 508 -31.66 -16.55 -1.86
CA ALA A 508 -32.54 -16.84 -0.73
C ALA A 508 -33.18 -18.24 -0.82
N LEU A 509 -33.69 -18.59 -2.01
CA LEU A 509 -34.23 -19.93 -2.28
C LEU A 509 -33.17 -21.01 -2.04
N LEU A 510 -31.96 -20.83 -2.56
CA LEU A 510 -30.85 -21.78 -2.40
C LEU A 510 -30.47 -21.93 -0.93
N TRP A 511 -30.27 -20.83 -0.21
CA TRP A 511 -29.93 -20.86 1.21
C TRP A 511 -30.99 -21.60 2.02
N SER A 512 -32.26 -21.28 1.84
CA SER A 512 -33.35 -21.97 2.55
C SER A 512 -33.40 -23.46 2.23
N THR A 513 -33.12 -23.86 0.96
CA THR A 513 -33.12 -25.27 0.54
C THR A 513 -31.94 -26.05 1.13
N VAL A 514 -30.77 -25.42 1.25
CA VAL A 514 -29.60 -26.01 1.95
C VAL A 514 -29.93 -26.24 3.41
N LEU A 515 -30.47 -25.23 4.11
CA LEU A 515 -30.83 -25.32 5.51
C LEU A 515 -31.87 -26.43 5.78
N GLU A 516 -32.91 -26.52 4.94
CA GLU A 516 -33.91 -27.58 5.01
C GLU A 516 -33.26 -28.96 4.86
N ARG A 517 -32.39 -29.15 3.86
CA ARG A 517 -31.74 -30.45 3.59
C ARG A 517 -30.82 -30.87 4.74
N VAL A 518 -30.06 -29.94 5.31
CA VAL A 518 -29.18 -30.24 6.44
C VAL A 518 -29.97 -30.49 7.71
N ALA A 519 -31.04 -29.74 7.98
CA ALA A 519 -31.95 -29.99 9.10
C ALA A 519 -32.59 -31.39 9.03
N GLU A 520 -33.02 -31.83 7.84
CA GLU A 520 -33.56 -33.19 7.59
C GLU A 520 -32.53 -34.29 7.86
N THR A 521 -31.25 -34.05 7.57
CA THR A 521 -30.18 -35.04 7.65
C THR A 521 -29.51 -35.08 9.02
N ALA A 522 -29.18 -33.92 9.60
CA ALA A 522 -28.40 -33.78 10.83
C ALA A 522 -29.26 -33.38 12.05
N GLY A 523 -30.52 -32.95 11.85
CA GLY A 523 -31.37 -32.51 12.94
C GLY A 523 -31.00 -31.12 13.49
N VAL A 524 -30.16 -30.35 12.81
CA VAL A 524 -29.81 -28.98 13.22
C VAL A 524 -31.02 -28.07 13.12
N THR A 525 -31.19 -27.16 14.08
CA THR A 525 -32.33 -26.25 14.17
C THR A 525 -31.96 -24.78 13.98
N GLU A 526 -30.67 -24.46 13.97
CA GLU A 526 -30.13 -23.11 13.88
C GLU A 526 -28.98 -23.07 12.89
N ALA A 527 -28.70 -21.89 12.35
CA ALA A 527 -27.55 -21.63 11.51
C ALA A 527 -26.90 -20.29 11.85
N TRP A 528 -25.66 -20.13 11.48
CA TRP A 528 -24.86 -18.94 11.66
C TRP A 528 -24.61 -18.26 10.32
N ALA A 529 -24.51 -16.94 10.32
CA ALA A 529 -24.02 -16.16 9.20
C ALA A 529 -22.64 -15.59 9.52
N SER A 530 -21.74 -15.60 8.54
CA SER A 530 -20.42 -15.02 8.68
C SER A 530 -20.14 -14.05 7.53
N GLU A 531 -19.55 -12.89 7.88
CA GLU A 531 -18.92 -11.96 6.92
C GLU A 531 -17.47 -12.38 6.63
N HIS A 532 -16.91 -13.30 7.43
CA HIS A 532 -15.58 -13.86 7.22
C HIS A 532 -15.64 -15.02 6.23
N ASP A 533 -14.67 -15.03 5.32
CA ASP A 533 -14.56 -16.01 4.24
C ASP A 533 -13.09 -16.39 3.98
N ILE A 534 -12.76 -16.81 2.75
CA ILE A 534 -11.39 -17.18 2.36
C ILE A 534 -10.37 -16.09 2.69
N LEU A 535 -10.73 -14.80 2.57
CA LEU A 535 -9.82 -13.69 2.82
C LEU A 535 -9.38 -13.66 4.30
N ASP A 536 -10.30 -13.95 5.21
CA ASP A 536 -10.03 -14.08 6.65
C ASP A 536 -9.17 -15.30 6.94
N GLY A 537 -9.45 -16.43 6.28
CA GLY A 537 -8.63 -17.62 6.37
C GLY A 537 -7.19 -17.40 5.91
N ILE A 538 -6.97 -16.62 4.85
CA ILE A 538 -5.64 -16.24 4.39
C ILE A 538 -4.89 -15.48 5.50
N VAL A 539 -5.53 -14.50 6.12
CA VAL A 539 -4.94 -13.70 7.19
C VAL A 539 -4.69 -14.53 8.45
N LEU A 540 -5.62 -15.39 8.84
CA LEU A 540 -5.46 -16.31 9.96
C LEU A 540 -4.28 -17.27 9.76
N SER A 541 -4.04 -17.74 8.53
CA SER A 541 -2.90 -18.62 8.21
C SER A 541 -1.53 -17.97 8.39
N LEU A 542 -1.48 -16.63 8.46
CA LEU A 542 -0.27 -15.87 8.72
C LEU A 542 0.01 -15.68 10.21
N ARG A 543 -0.91 -16.05 11.08
CA ARG A 543 -0.79 -15.85 12.53
C ARG A 543 0.07 -16.90 13.22
N SER A 544 0.21 -18.08 12.61
CA SER A 544 0.96 -19.24 13.14
C SER A 544 2.48 -19.10 12.99
#